data_efd1d772ea8f2878efc4d46dfa23f340
#
_entry.id   efd1d772ea8f2878efc4d46dfa23f340
#
_cell.length_a   1.000
_cell.length_b   1.000
_cell.length_c   1.000
_cell.angle_alpha   90.00
_cell.angle_beta   90.00
_cell.angle_gamma   90.00
#
_symmetry.space_group_name_H-M   'P 1'
#
loop_
_entity.id
_entity.type
_entity.pdbx_description
1 polymer ?
#
loop_
_entity_poly.entity_id
_entity_poly.type
_entity_poly.pdbx_seq_one_letter_code
_entity_poly.pdbx_strand_id
1 'polypeptide(L)'
;MEGNWNRLLFVNLYTDETWEDTLPDEEWRNWIGGVGIGLRLYEKLGGLTDPFSPDNPLILATGPLTGTPFPNSGRHEIVSRSPQTGYFGEANSGGSFGNELKKAGYDGIIVKGRADVPEVITIDEHVKIQKRPELWGKDFYSLREELRKEKKYSVMGIGKAGENRVLFSSIMNDEGRAAGRTGLGALMGSKNLKAIAVKGSLQVPLHDRKGYFELVRKVSTYLIESPLTKGLMTNGSMIWMDMGQGMGDIPANYFNDHNFDYDSLSSMKFNELYPVTSYHCANCVIGCGRTVTKDGKKIDGPEYETVASFGPLLGNTNFDLILEWNDLINDKGMDTISTGVIISALNYFVKERKITDPAIKKYFEDGFKGVSKLIEDIAESRGAGNELKNGLERFATSRGISRDEIATVKKLEIPMHDPRAFKLQGLGYATSSRGADHLQAEMFEVDMGVDNRQIGIVSGDRWTVDTEERVRTLINTQNYRQVYNSAIICSYAKVNPEDVVSALNLATGFDYSLEEMMKIGENIIQERKKLNDKFGLKKEDDYLPALVRRRIGEEPEESATSDDEIKSLLSKYRKIRNWSL
;
A
#
# COMPACT_ATOMS: atom_id res chain seq x y z
N MET A 1 12.35 20.27 -19.40
CA MET A 1 11.56 20.05 -18.18
C MET A 1 12.51 19.80 -17.03
N GLU A 2 12.35 20.48 -15.89
CA GLU A 2 13.06 20.23 -14.64
C GLU A 2 12.20 19.35 -13.70
N GLY A 3 12.66 19.10 -12.47
CA GLY A 3 12.00 18.20 -11.51
C GLY A 3 12.17 16.70 -11.82
N ASN A 4 12.47 16.36 -13.06
CA ASN A 4 12.80 15.02 -13.53
C ASN A 4 14.11 15.04 -14.34
N TRP A 5 14.73 13.88 -14.45
CA TRP A 5 15.92 13.66 -15.29
C TRP A 5 15.53 13.33 -16.73
N ASN A 6 14.28 12.94 -16.95
CA ASN A 6 13.77 12.30 -18.15
C ASN A 6 14.63 11.09 -18.56
N ARG A 7 15.00 10.26 -17.55
CA ARG A 7 15.81 9.05 -17.75
C ARG A 7 15.11 7.86 -17.10
N LEU A 8 14.72 6.91 -17.91
CA LEU A 8 14.11 5.64 -17.51
C LEU A 8 15.10 4.51 -17.77
N LEU A 9 15.44 3.76 -16.73
CA LEU A 9 16.32 2.61 -16.83
C LEU A 9 15.52 1.36 -17.20
N PHE A 10 15.83 0.75 -18.32
CA PHE A 10 15.30 -0.54 -18.75
C PHE A 10 16.29 -1.64 -18.43
N VAL A 11 15.78 -2.75 -17.91
CA VAL A 11 16.55 -3.95 -17.55
C VAL A 11 15.87 -5.17 -18.16
N ASN A 12 16.62 -5.93 -18.97
CA ASN A 12 16.18 -7.20 -19.51
C ASN A 12 16.96 -8.34 -18.84
N LEU A 13 16.28 -9.08 -17.96
CA LEU A 13 16.89 -10.20 -17.23
C LEU A 13 17.08 -11.48 -18.07
N TYR A 14 16.62 -11.52 -19.34
CA TYR A 14 16.95 -12.62 -20.26
C TYR A 14 18.33 -12.47 -20.88
N THR A 15 18.70 -11.22 -21.17
CA THR A 15 19.92 -10.91 -21.93
C THR A 15 20.99 -10.24 -21.09
N ASP A 16 20.71 -9.97 -19.82
CA ASP A 16 21.54 -9.18 -18.89
C ASP A 16 21.86 -7.77 -19.44
N GLU A 17 20.97 -7.22 -20.29
CA GLU A 17 21.15 -5.92 -20.93
C GLU A 17 20.43 -4.82 -20.17
N THR A 18 21.05 -3.64 -20.18
CA THR A 18 20.42 -2.39 -19.69
C THR A 18 20.54 -1.31 -20.74
N TRP A 19 19.49 -0.48 -20.85
CA TRP A 19 19.50 0.73 -21.68
C TRP A 19 18.66 1.81 -21.04
N GLU A 20 18.80 3.00 -21.52
CA GLU A 20 18.03 4.17 -21.07
C GLU A 20 17.09 4.62 -22.17
N ASP A 21 15.93 5.15 -21.76
CA ASP A 21 14.97 5.76 -22.66
C ASP A 21 14.36 7.00 -22.01
N THR A 22 13.69 7.81 -22.81
CA THR A 22 13.08 9.07 -22.41
C THR A 22 11.61 9.10 -22.78
N LEU A 23 10.86 10.01 -22.17
CA LEU A 23 9.48 10.33 -22.56
C LEU A 23 9.38 11.76 -23.05
N PRO A 24 8.47 12.07 -24.02
CA PRO A 24 8.13 13.43 -24.35
C PRO A 24 7.66 14.24 -23.14
N ASP A 25 7.95 15.53 -23.07
CA ASP A 25 7.53 16.41 -21.97
C ASP A 25 6.01 16.40 -21.77
N GLU A 26 5.24 16.20 -22.85
CA GLU A 26 3.78 16.06 -22.79
C GLU A 26 3.33 14.84 -21.95
N GLU A 27 4.03 13.72 -22.00
CA GLU A 27 3.72 12.55 -21.17
C GLU A 27 3.95 12.88 -19.68
N TRP A 28 5.03 13.57 -19.34
CA TRP A 28 5.27 14.02 -17.97
C TRP A 28 4.23 15.03 -17.52
N ARG A 29 3.82 15.98 -18.38
CA ARG A 29 2.75 16.92 -18.08
C ARG A 29 1.42 16.21 -17.80
N ASN A 30 1.05 15.24 -18.61
CA ASN A 30 -0.25 14.57 -18.55
C ASN A 30 -0.35 13.52 -17.43
N TRP A 31 0.78 13.00 -16.92
CA TRP A 31 0.82 11.90 -15.96
C TRP A 31 1.64 12.22 -14.70
N ILE A 32 2.29 13.35 -14.61
CA ILE A 32 3.09 13.88 -13.49
C ILE A 32 4.32 13.02 -13.15
N GLY A 33 4.14 11.78 -12.72
CA GLY A 33 5.15 10.87 -12.21
C GLY A 33 4.52 9.65 -11.53
N GLY A 34 5.25 8.99 -10.66
CA GLY A 34 4.74 7.93 -9.79
C GLY A 34 3.78 6.98 -10.46
N VAL A 35 2.59 6.85 -9.90
CA VAL A 35 1.57 5.94 -10.44
C VAL A 35 1.07 6.33 -11.83
N GLY A 36 1.02 7.64 -12.16
CA GLY A 36 0.56 8.09 -13.48
C GLY A 36 1.53 7.65 -14.58
N ILE A 37 2.82 7.94 -14.45
CA ILE A 37 3.85 7.48 -15.40
C ILE A 37 3.99 5.96 -15.37
N GLY A 38 3.91 5.33 -14.19
CA GLY A 38 3.93 3.87 -14.06
C GLY A 38 2.80 3.20 -14.85
N LEU A 39 1.56 3.70 -14.74
CA LEU A 39 0.41 3.23 -15.51
C LEU A 39 0.65 3.42 -17.02
N ARG A 40 1.11 4.59 -17.44
CA ARG A 40 1.37 4.89 -18.84
C ARG A 40 2.45 3.99 -19.45
N LEU A 41 3.52 3.72 -18.71
CA LEU A 41 4.55 2.78 -19.12
C LEU A 41 4.00 1.34 -19.19
N TYR A 42 3.15 0.96 -18.22
CA TYR A 42 2.52 -0.36 -18.24
C TYR A 42 1.63 -0.55 -19.47
N GLU A 43 0.82 0.43 -19.84
CA GLU A 43 -0.01 0.37 -21.06
C GLU A 43 0.81 0.15 -22.33
N LYS A 44 1.97 0.80 -22.43
CA LYS A 44 2.87 0.67 -23.59
C LYS A 44 3.61 -0.67 -23.62
N LEU A 45 3.93 -1.25 -22.47
CA LEU A 45 4.92 -2.33 -22.34
C LEU A 45 4.35 -3.67 -21.84
N GLY A 46 3.27 -3.64 -21.04
CA GLY A 46 2.81 -4.80 -20.29
C GLY A 46 1.89 -5.75 -21.08
N GLY A 47 1.10 -5.20 -21.98
CA GLY A 47 0.13 -6.01 -22.72
C GLY A 47 -0.88 -6.72 -21.80
N LEU A 48 -1.46 -7.84 -22.30
CA LEU A 48 -2.41 -8.71 -21.58
C LEU A 48 -1.76 -9.99 -21.06
N THR A 49 -0.49 -9.93 -20.73
CA THR A 49 0.30 -11.09 -20.28
C THR A 49 -0.19 -11.63 -18.93
N ASP A 50 0.01 -12.92 -18.67
CA ASP A 50 -0.18 -13.50 -17.34
C ASP A 50 0.62 -12.72 -16.27
N PRO A 51 0.09 -12.55 -15.04
CA PRO A 51 0.82 -11.84 -13.97
C PRO A 51 2.23 -12.36 -13.69
N PHE A 52 2.48 -13.66 -13.88
CA PHE A 52 3.82 -14.26 -13.73
C PHE A 52 4.60 -14.41 -15.03
N SER A 53 4.05 -13.93 -16.15
CA SER A 53 4.81 -13.90 -17.40
C SER A 53 6.11 -13.12 -17.22
N PRO A 54 7.23 -13.59 -17.76
CA PRO A 54 8.46 -12.82 -17.84
C PRO A 54 8.26 -11.44 -18.52
N ASP A 55 7.30 -11.35 -19.44
CA ASP A 55 6.96 -10.12 -20.16
C ASP A 55 6.12 -9.13 -19.33
N ASN A 56 5.52 -9.55 -18.22
CA ASN A 56 4.86 -8.65 -17.30
C ASN A 56 5.90 -7.73 -16.65
N PRO A 57 5.96 -6.42 -16.95
CA PRO A 57 7.01 -5.56 -16.45
C PRO A 57 6.82 -5.26 -14.95
N LEU A 58 7.89 -5.28 -14.18
CA LEU A 58 7.94 -4.66 -12.87
C LEU A 58 8.45 -3.23 -13.07
N ILE A 59 7.61 -2.23 -12.78
CA ILE A 59 7.90 -0.83 -13.03
C ILE A 59 7.98 -0.09 -11.69
N LEU A 60 9.13 0.52 -11.43
CA LEU A 60 9.34 1.45 -10.33
C LEU A 60 9.32 2.87 -10.88
N ALA A 61 8.63 3.79 -10.22
CA ALA A 61 8.56 5.18 -10.64
C ALA A 61 8.69 6.13 -9.44
N THR A 62 9.39 7.24 -9.68
CA THR A 62 9.47 8.40 -8.77
C THR A 62 8.62 9.54 -9.32
N GLY A 63 8.50 10.60 -8.54
CA GLY A 63 7.79 11.80 -8.97
C GLY A 63 8.72 13.02 -9.08
N PRO A 64 8.21 14.14 -9.60
CA PRO A 64 9.01 15.36 -9.77
C PRO A 64 9.46 15.99 -8.44
N LEU A 65 8.81 15.66 -7.32
CA LEU A 65 9.18 16.13 -5.99
C LEU A 65 10.15 15.18 -5.28
N THR A 66 10.32 13.94 -5.76
CA THR A 66 11.22 12.95 -5.16
C THR A 66 12.68 13.40 -5.32
N GLY A 67 13.49 13.20 -4.26
CA GLY A 67 14.89 13.62 -4.26
C GLY A 67 15.12 15.12 -4.06
N THR A 68 14.04 15.91 -4.01
CA THR A 68 14.04 17.33 -3.66
C THR A 68 13.80 17.53 -2.17
N PRO A 69 13.98 18.73 -1.61
CA PRO A 69 13.68 19.01 -0.20
C PRO A 69 12.18 19.16 0.12
N PHE A 70 11.25 18.89 -0.81
CA PHE A 70 9.82 18.95 -0.49
C PHE A 70 9.46 17.94 0.61
N PRO A 71 8.72 18.35 1.65
CA PRO A 71 8.46 17.47 2.78
C PRO A 71 7.62 16.24 2.36
N ASN A 72 7.99 15.08 2.93
CA ASN A 72 7.25 13.82 2.76
C ASN A 72 7.15 13.27 1.32
N SER A 73 8.10 13.63 0.43
CA SER A 73 8.14 13.21 -0.99
C SER A 73 9.23 12.17 -1.30
N GLY A 74 9.90 11.60 -0.29
CA GLY A 74 10.99 10.64 -0.47
C GLY A 74 10.55 9.20 -0.78
N ARG A 75 9.31 8.99 -1.22
CA ARG A 75 8.71 7.68 -1.51
C ARG A 75 8.95 7.25 -2.98
N HIS A 76 8.47 6.06 -3.32
CA HIS A 76 8.42 5.57 -4.70
C HIS A 76 7.16 4.72 -4.90
N GLU A 77 6.78 4.54 -6.16
CA GLU A 77 5.66 3.72 -6.60
C GLU A 77 6.17 2.50 -7.34
N ILE A 78 5.51 1.36 -7.16
CA ILE A 78 5.76 0.14 -7.93
C ILE A 78 4.45 -0.28 -8.57
N VAL A 79 4.44 -0.50 -9.87
CA VAL A 79 3.25 -0.93 -10.60
C VAL A 79 3.52 -2.11 -11.52
N SER A 80 2.50 -2.95 -11.69
CA SER A 80 2.49 -4.07 -12.62
C SER A 80 1.07 -4.66 -12.71
N ARG A 81 0.87 -5.73 -13.47
CA ARG A 81 -0.31 -6.59 -13.30
C ARG A 81 -0.13 -7.44 -12.04
N SER A 82 -1.07 -7.31 -11.12
CA SER A 82 -1.03 -7.96 -9.80
C SER A 82 -1.16 -9.48 -9.88
N PRO A 83 -0.25 -10.25 -9.28
CA PRO A 83 -0.43 -11.69 -9.11
C PRO A 83 -1.59 -12.05 -8.18
N GLN A 84 -1.88 -11.21 -7.19
CA GLN A 84 -2.93 -11.43 -6.20
C GLN A 84 -4.33 -11.22 -6.80
N THR A 85 -4.54 -10.05 -7.40
CA THR A 85 -5.86 -9.65 -7.90
C THR A 85 -6.10 -10.02 -9.36
N GLY A 86 -5.06 -10.07 -10.17
CA GLY A 86 -5.11 -10.23 -11.63
C GLY A 86 -5.34 -8.91 -12.38
N TYR A 87 -5.56 -7.81 -11.66
CA TYR A 87 -5.82 -6.46 -12.17
C TYR A 87 -4.57 -5.58 -12.09
N PHE A 88 -4.69 -4.30 -12.46
CA PHE A 88 -3.61 -3.34 -12.27
C PHE A 88 -3.28 -3.23 -10.79
N GLY A 89 -2.05 -3.59 -10.44
CA GLY A 89 -1.50 -3.54 -9.10
C GLY A 89 -0.56 -2.37 -8.94
N GLU A 90 -0.63 -1.76 -7.78
CA GLU A 90 0.28 -0.71 -7.36
C GLU A 90 0.61 -0.86 -5.89
N ALA A 91 1.78 -0.41 -5.50
CA ALA A 91 2.19 -0.32 -4.11
C ALA A 91 3.17 0.83 -3.92
N ASN A 92 2.82 1.74 -3.00
CA ASN A 92 3.65 2.90 -2.65
C ASN A 92 4.45 2.61 -1.38
N SER A 93 5.75 2.91 -1.39
CA SER A 93 6.61 2.69 -0.23
C SER A 93 7.38 3.92 0.20
N GLY A 94 7.53 4.11 1.51
CA GLY A 94 8.41 5.10 2.12
C GLY A 94 9.87 4.62 2.17
N GLY A 95 10.64 5.16 3.11
CA GLY A 95 12.07 4.85 3.25
C GLY A 95 12.96 5.84 2.53
N SER A 96 14.11 5.39 2.04
CA SER A 96 15.09 6.21 1.31
C SER A 96 15.24 5.80 -0.15
N PHE A 97 14.76 4.63 -0.55
CA PHE A 97 15.01 4.04 -1.87
C PHE A 97 14.61 4.96 -3.04
N GLY A 98 13.38 5.53 -3.01
CA GLY A 98 12.93 6.46 -4.05
C GLY A 98 13.82 7.70 -4.17
N ASN A 99 14.23 8.24 -3.02
CA ASN A 99 15.15 9.39 -2.96
C ASN A 99 16.51 9.06 -3.54
N GLU A 100 17.09 7.90 -3.19
CA GLU A 100 18.38 7.46 -3.72
C GLU A 100 18.33 7.16 -5.21
N LEU A 101 17.24 6.53 -5.71
CA LEU A 101 17.02 6.29 -7.13
C LEU A 101 17.00 7.61 -7.92
N LYS A 102 16.21 8.59 -7.44
CA LYS A 102 16.16 9.91 -8.07
C LYS A 102 17.54 10.58 -8.08
N LYS A 103 18.29 10.49 -6.98
CA LYS A 103 19.66 11.02 -6.88
C LYS A 103 20.69 10.20 -7.65
N ALA A 104 20.38 8.98 -8.08
CA ALA A 104 21.20 8.24 -9.03
C ALA A 104 20.96 8.67 -10.49
N GLY A 105 20.02 9.60 -10.71
CA GLY A 105 19.75 10.17 -12.03
C GLY A 105 18.67 9.44 -12.81
N TYR A 106 17.79 8.69 -12.13
CA TYR A 106 16.71 7.95 -12.78
C TYR A 106 15.35 8.35 -12.22
N ASP A 107 14.36 8.48 -13.11
CA ASP A 107 12.96 8.71 -12.75
C ASP A 107 12.18 7.40 -12.58
N GLY A 108 12.69 6.31 -13.11
CA GLY A 108 12.10 5.00 -12.97
C GLY A 108 12.99 3.86 -13.46
N ILE A 109 12.60 2.64 -13.09
CA ILE A 109 13.24 1.39 -13.51
C ILE A 109 12.15 0.48 -14.07
N ILE A 110 12.38 -0.11 -15.23
CA ILE A 110 11.48 -1.06 -15.88
C ILE A 110 12.22 -2.39 -16.03
N VAL A 111 11.75 -3.43 -15.32
CA VAL A 111 12.39 -4.76 -15.36
C VAL A 111 11.48 -5.73 -16.11
N LYS A 112 11.99 -6.30 -17.19
CA LYS A 112 11.36 -7.38 -17.97
C LYS A 112 12.27 -8.62 -18.02
N GLY A 113 11.71 -9.71 -18.48
CA GLY A 113 12.45 -10.97 -18.54
C GLY A 113 12.41 -11.74 -17.22
N ARG A 114 13.15 -12.84 -17.22
CA ARG A 114 13.41 -13.70 -16.07
C ARG A 114 14.84 -14.18 -16.15
N ALA A 115 15.61 -13.97 -15.09
CA ALA A 115 16.96 -14.47 -14.97
C ALA A 115 17.00 -16.02 -14.85
N ASP A 116 18.04 -16.65 -15.36
CA ASP A 116 18.26 -18.10 -15.21
C ASP A 116 18.59 -18.48 -13.76
N VAL A 117 19.31 -17.60 -13.06
CA VAL A 117 19.68 -17.73 -11.65
C VAL A 117 19.32 -16.46 -10.91
N PRO A 118 19.22 -16.48 -9.56
CA PRO A 118 18.94 -15.28 -8.78
C PRO A 118 19.91 -14.14 -9.03
N GLU A 119 19.35 -12.95 -9.25
CA GLU A 119 20.11 -11.74 -9.57
C GLU A 119 19.79 -10.59 -8.65
N VAL A 120 20.75 -9.66 -8.56
CA VAL A 120 20.65 -8.37 -7.91
C VAL A 120 21.05 -7.27 -8.91
N ILE A 121 20.26 -6.20 -8.96
CA ILE A 121 20.59 -5.00 -9.72
C ILE A 121 21.21 -4.00 -8.74
N THR A 122 22.41 -3.49 -9.05
CA THR A 122 23.05 -2.41 -8.30
C THR A 122 23.16 -1.16 -9.16
N ILE A 123 22.81 0.00 -8.59
CA ILE A 123 22.80 1.29 -9.27
C ILE A 123 23.58 2.27 -8.40
N ASP A 124 24.72 2.71 -8.90
CA ASP A 124 25.50 3.80 -8.32
C ASP A 124 26.09 4.67 -9.45
N GLU A 125 27.38 4.73 -9.62
CA GLU A 125 28.03 5.36 -10.78
C GLU A 125 27.77 4.55 -12.07
N HIS A 126 27.50 3.26 -11.92
CA HIS A 126 27.20 2.31 -12.99
C HIS A 126 26.02 1.43 -12.61
N VAL A 127 25.25 1.01 -13.61
CA VAL A 127 24.24 -0.04 -13.46
C VAL A 127 24.89 -1.39 -13.69
N LYS A 128 24.68 -2.35 -12.77
CA LYS A 128 25.21 -3.71 -12.89
C LYS A 128 24.11 -4.72 -12.56
N ILE A 129 24.00 -5.75 -13.37
CA ILE A 129 23.23 -6.96 -13.07
C ILE A 129 24.23 -8.01 -12.57
N GLN A 130 23.99 -8.56 -11.38
CA GLN A 130 24.92 -9.45 -10.71
C GLN A 130 24.22 -10.78 -10.38
N LYS A 131 24.78 -11.90 -10.82
CA LYS A 131 24.33 -13.24 -10.45
C LYS A 131 24.71 -13.51 -9.00
N ARG A 132 23.71 -13.68 -8.13
CA ARG A 132 23.88 -13.80 -6.68
C ARG A 132 23.02 -14.97 -6.12
N PRO A 133 23.24 -16.21 -6.61
CA PRO A 133 22.43 -17.35 -6.16
C PRO A 133 22.55 -17.62 -4.66
N GLU A 134 23.63 -17.23 -4.01
CA GLU A 134 23.86 -17.38 -2.56
C GLU A 134 22.96 -16.49 -1.70
N LEU A 135 22.30 -15.49 -2.30
CA LEU A 135 21.34 -14.64 -1.61
C LEU A 135 19.92 -15.22 -1.64
N TRP A 136 19.65 -16.20 -2.52
CA TRP A 136 18.36 -16.88 -2.53
C TRP A 136 18.18 -17.74 -1.29
N GLY A 137 16.99 -17.70 -0.70
CA GLY A 137 16.70 -18.36 0.58
C GLY A 137 17.01 -17.49 1.81
N LYS A 138 17.69 -16.33 1.64
CA LYS A 138 17.84 -15.36 2.74
C LYS A 138 16.57 -14.55 2.91
N ASP A 139 16.19 -14.30 4.16
CA ASP A 139 15.13 -13.38 4.51
C ASP A 139 15.61 -11.92 4.34
N PHE A 140 14.67 -10.97 4.31
CA PHE A 140 14.98 -9.60 3.87
C PHE A 140 16.04 -8.89 4.71
N TYR A 141 16.00 -9.04 6.04
CA TYR A 141 16.98 -8.35 6.89
C TYR A 141 18.40 -8.84 6.63
N SER A 142 18.59 -10.15 6.47
CA SER A 142 19.89 -10.74 6.15
C SER A 142 20.37 -10.32 4.75
N LEU A 143 19.48 -10.27 3.77
CA LEU A 143 19.76 -9.77 2.42
C LEU A 143 20.24 -8.31 2.44
N ARG A 144 19.48 -7.45 3.12
CA ARG A 144 19.79 -6.02 3.25
C ARG A 144 21.17 -5.79 3.88
N GLU A 145 21.44 -6.46 5.01
CA GLU A 145 22.72 -6.34 5.71
C GLU A 145 23.90 -6.78 4.83
N GLU A 146 23.71 -7.82 4.04
CA GLU A 146 24.76 -8.30 3.14
C GLU A 146 25.10 -7.26 2.06
N LEU A 147 24.08 -6.71 1.38
CA LEU A 147 24.29 -5.69 0.36
C LEU A 147 24.83 -4.37 0.92
N ARG A 148 24.45 -4.01 2.16
CA ARG A 148 24.97 -2.80 2.83
C ARG A 148 26.42 -2.92 3.26
N LYS A 149 26.95 -4.12 3.49
CA LYS A 149 28.39 -4.34 3.75
C LYS A 149 29.24 -4.01 2.52
N GLU A 150 28.72 -4.24 1.32
CA GLU A 150 29.45 -3.94 0.08
C GLU A 150 29.55 -2.43 -0.16
N LYS A 151 28.44 -1.72 0.02
CA LYS A 151 28.34 -0.26 -0.08
C LYS A 151 27.10 0.18 0.72
N LYS A 152 27.07 1.40 1.22
CA LYS A 152 25.90 1.94 1.93
C LYS A 152 24.74 2.19 0.95
N TYR A 153 24.20 1.11 0.36
CA TYR A 153 23.03 1.15 -0.50
C TYR A 153 21.74 1.34 0.30
N SER A 154 20.77 2.03 -0.29
CA SER A 154 19.36 1.79 -0.01
C SER A 154 18.95 0.54 -0.76
N VAL A 155 18.32 -0.41 -0.08
CA VAL A 155 18.06 -1.74 -0.60
C VAL A 155 16.55 -1.98 -0.62
N MET A 156 16.02 -2.39 -1.77
CA MET A 156 14.72 -3.03 -1.85
C MET A 156 14.86 -4.47 -2.33
N GLY A 157 14.00 -5.36 -1.85
CA GLY A 157 14.09 -6.77 -2.20
C GLY A 157 12.98 -7.62 -1.60
N ILE A 158 13.08 -8.91 -1.83
CA ILE A 158 12.12 -9.90 -1.38
C ILE A 158 12.71 -10.85 -0.34
N GLY A 159 11.89 -11.26 0.63
CA GLY A 159 12.14 -12.39 1.50
C GLY A 159 11.69 -13.71 0.85
N LYS A 160 11.65 -14.77 1.66
CA LYS A 160 11.24 -16.12 1.22
C LYS A 160 9.84 -16.17 0.63
N ALA A 161 8.91 -15.34 1.09
CA ALA A 161 7.56 -15.30 0.58
C ALA A 161 7.51 -14.90 -0.90
N GLY A 162 8.32 -13.90 -1.31
CA GLY A 162 8.44 -13.52 -2.71
C GLY A 162 9.05 -14.63 -3.57
N GLU A 163 10.12 -15.28 -3.07
CA GLU A 163 10.75 -16.43 -3.74
C GLU A 163 9.77 -17.58 -3.97
N ASN A 164 8.91 -17.86 -2.98
CA ASN A 164 7.89 -18.92 -3.03
C ASN A 164 6.57 -18.47 -3.70
N ARG A 165 6.54 -17.26 -4.25
CA ARG A 165 5.39 -16.66 -4.95
C ARG A 165 4.12 -16.67 -4.09
N VAL A 166 4.24 -16.29 -2.83
CA VAL A 166 3.08 -16.01 -1.98
C VAL A 166 2.36 -14.80 -2.59
N LEU A 167 1.07 -14.94 -2.95
CA LEU A 167 0.37 -13.94 -3.77
C LEU A 167 0.18 -12.58 -3.09
N PHE A 168 0.37 -12.50 -1.77
CA PHE A 168 0.39 -11.27 -0.99
C PHE A 168 1.78 -10.94 -0.44
N SER A 169 2.84 -11.40 -1.12
CA SER A 169 4.20 -11.00 -0.76
C SER A 169 4.50 -9.56 -1.17
N SER A 170 5.22 -8.89 -0.30
CA SER A 170 5.64 -7.50 -0.41
C SER A 170 7.03 -7.37 -1.01
N ILE A 171 7.34 -6.20 -1.56
CA ILE A 171 8.71 -5.77 -1.78
C ILE A 171 9.10 -4.88 -0.61
N MET A 172 10.04 -5.35 0.19
CA MET A 172 10.53 -4.65 1.38
C MET A 172 11.62 -3.66 1.00
N ASN A 173 11.73 -2.56 1.74
CA ASN A 173 12.86 -1.67 1.58
C ASN A 173 13.37 -1.11 2.92
N ASP A 174 14.64 -0.75 2.93
CA ASP A 174 15.35 -0.12 4.04
C ASP A 174 15.08 -0.78 5.40
N GLU A 175 14.56 -0.04 6.40
CA GLU A 175 14.44 -0.50 7.78
C GLU A 175 13.11 -1.21 8.12
N GLY A 176 12.32 -1.61 7.12
CA GLY A 176 11.02 -2.26 7.33
C GLY A 176 9.87 -1.61 6.56
N ARG A 177 10.18 -0.65 5.67
CA ARG A 177 9.16 -0.10 4.78
C ARG A 177 8.82 -1.09 3.67
N ALA A 178 7.56 -1.14 3.31
CA ALA A 178 7.06 -2.12 2.36
C ALA A 178 6.26 -1.46 1.22
N ALA A 179 6.49 -1.92 0.00
CA ALA A 179 5.51 -1.90 -1.06
C ALA A 179 4.63 -3.14 -0.84
N GLY A 180 3.63 -2.99 0.05
CA GLY A 180 3.03 -4.11 0.78
C GLY A 180 2.02 -4.91 -0.03
N ARG A 181 1.06 -4.23 -0.63
CA ARG A 181 -0.14 -4.87 -1.19
C ARG A 181 0.00 -5.24 -2.66
N THR A 182 -0.98 -6.02 -3.18
CA THR A 182 -1.09 -6.49 -4.58
C THR A 182 -0.08 -7.55 -5.03
N GLY A 183 0.78 -8.05 -4.14
CA GLY A 183 1.63 -9.22 -4.41
C GLY A 183 2.79 -9.00 -5.36
N LEU A 184 3.30 -7.77 -5.46
CA LEU A 184 4.40 -7.45 -6.38
C LEU A 184 5.72 -8.12 -6.00
N GLY A 185 5.88 -8.54 -4.74
CA GLY A 185 6.99 -9.39 -4.30
C GLY A 185 7.00 -10.76 -4.98
N ALA A 186 5.82 -11.35 -5.21
CA ALA A 186 5.70 -12.62 -5.93
C ALA A 186 6.09 -12.47 -7.41
N LEU A 187 5.76 -11.34 -8.04
CA LEU A 187 6.21 -11.04 -9.39
C LEU A 187 7.74 -10.90 -9.45
N MET A 188 8.33 -10.15 -8.52
CA MET A 188 9.78 -9.98 -8.43
C MET A 188 10.48 -11.33 -8.25
N GLY A 189 9.96 -12.20 -7.37
CA GLY A 189 10.45 -13.57 -7.19
C GLY A 189 10.31 -14.44 -8.44
N SER A 190 9.20 -14.31 -9.20
CA SER A 190 9.00 -15.05 -10.44
C SER A 190 10.01 -14.71 -11.53
N LYS A 191 10.63 -13.53 -11.45
CA LYS A 191 11.70 -13.08 -12.35
C LYS A 191 13.10 -13.51 -11.91
N ASN A 192 13.22 -14.22 -10.77
CA ASN A 192 14.49 -14.51 -10.10
C ASN A 192 15.27 -13.23 -9.73
N LEU A 193 14.57 -12.10 -9.54
CA LEU A 193 15.16 -10.85 -9.07
C LEU A 193 15.07 -10.80 -7.54
N LYS A 194 16.22 -10.86 -6.86
CA LYS A 194 16.28 -10.90 -5.40
C LYS A 194 16.23 -9.51 -4.77
N ALA A 195 16.96 -8.56 -5.35
CA ALA A 195 17.03 -7.19 -4.84
C ALA A 195 17.39 -6.17 -5.93
N ILE A 196 17.08 -4.91 -5.63
CA ILE A 196 17.64 -3.73 -6.29
C ILE A 196 18.28 -2.88 -5.20
N ALA A 197 19.54 -2.50 -5.37
CA ALA A 197 20.30 -1.72 -4.42
C ALA A 197 20.78 -0.42 -5.09
N VAL A 198 20.50 0.73 -4.49
CA VAL A 198 20.78 2.01 -5.13
C VAL A 198 21.50 2.97 -4.19
N LYS A 199 22.39 3.79 -4.76
CA LYS A 199 23.04 4.91 -4.10
C LYS A 199 23.22 6.05 -5.07
N GLY A 200 22.62 7.19 -4.77
CA GLY A 200 22.67 8.40 -5.58
C GLY A 200 23.29 9.59 -4.85
N SER A 201 23.80 10.56 -5.61
CA SER A 201 24.42 11.78 -5.06
C SER A 201 24.08 13.04 -5.86
N LEU A 202 23.34 12.92 -6.98
CA LEU A 202 22.99 14.05 -7.83
C LEU A 202 21.93 14.95 -7.17
N GLN A 203 21.95 16.22 -7.51
CA GLN A 203 20.93 17.18 -7.12
C GLN A 203 19.88 17.28 -8.21
N VAL A 204 18.61 17.02 -7.88
CA VAL A 204 17.49 17.13 -8.81
C VAL A 204 17.36 18.59 -9.29
N PRO A 205 17.30 18.85 -10.62
CA PRO A 205 17.13 20.19 -11.14
C PRO A 205 15.73 20.73 -10.79
N LEU A 206 15.63 22.02 -10.51
CA LEU A 206 14.40 22.72 -10.16
C LEU A 206 14.27 23.97 -11.03
N HIS A 207 13.07 24.20 -11.58
CA HIS A 207 12.79 25.32 -12.47
C HIS A 207 12.93 26.68 -11.77
N ASP A 208 12.19 26.90 -10.70
CA ASP A 208 12.37 28.06 -9.82
C ASP A 208 12.88 27.62 -8.46
N ARG A 209 14.18 27.53 -8.33
CA ARG A 209 14.83 27.09 -7.09
C ARG A 209 14.48 27.99 -5.90
N LYS A 210 14.43 29.32 -6.09
CA LYS A 210 14.17 30.27 -4.99
C LYS A 210 12.76 30.12 -4.49
N GLY A 211 11.77 30.25 -5.37
CA GLY A 211 10.35 30.10 -5.05
C GLY A 211 10.05 28.73 -4.43
N TYR A 212 10.71 27.68 -4.97
CA TYR A 212 10.56 26.33 -4.43
C TYR A 212 11.00 26.20 -2.98
N PHE A 213 12.16 26.74 -2.59
CA PHE A 213 12.64 26.71 -1.20
C PHE A 213 11.77 27.56 -0.24
N GLU A 214 11.21 28.66 -0.73
CA GLU A 214 10.25 29.46 0.04
C GLU A 214 8.98 28.65 0.33
N LEU A 215 8.43 27.97 -0.68
CA LEU A 215 7.28 27.09 -0.55
C LEU A 215 7.58 25.89 0.38
N VAL A 216 8.72 25.24 0.23
CA VAL A 216 9.15 24.13 1.10
C VAL A 216 9.15 24.55 2.56
N ARG A 217 9.66 25.76 2.87
CA ARG A 217 9.65 26.29 4.24
C ARG A 217 8.22 26.49 4.76
N LYS A 218 7.35 27.12 3.95
CA LYS A 218 5.94 27.32 4.28
C LYS A 218 5.24 26.01 4.60
N VAL A 219 5.34 25.03 3.70
CA VAL A 219 4.67 23.73 3.84
C VAL A 219 5.23 22.92 5.00
N SER A 220 6.56 22.92 5.20
CA SER A 220 7.18 22.23 6.32
C SER A 220 6.74 22.79 7.66
N THR A 221 6.68 24.12 7.81
CA THR A 221 6.19 24.77 9.04
C THR A 221 4.74 24.40 9.31
N TYR A 222 3.87 24.50 8.28
CA TYR A 222 2.46 24.12 8.38
C TYR A 222 2.28 22.66 8.85
N LEU A 223 3.03 21.73 8.25
CA LEU A 223 2.95 20.32 8.61
C LEU A 223 3.44 20.06 10.04
N ILE A 224 4.57 20.63 10.45
CA ILE A 224 5.14 20.43 11.80
C ILE A 224 4.20 20.97 12.89
N GLU A 225 3.52 22.07 12.63
CA GLU A 225 2.58 22.68 13.58
C GLU A 225 1.25 21.93 13.69
N SER A 226 0.92 21.09 12.71
CA SER A 226 -0.33 20.33 12.66
C SER A 226 -0.49 19.39 13.87
N PRO A 227 -1.66 19.36 14.53
CA PRO A 227 -1.97 18.38 15.57
C PRO A 227 -1.83 16.94 15.11
N LEU A 228 -2.23 16.63 13.86
CA LEU A 228 -2.06 15.29 13.27
C LEU A 228 -0.59 14.89 13.22
N THR A 229 0.28 15.78 12.75
CA THR A 229 1.73 15.50 12.71
C THR A 229 2.29 15.24 14.11
N LYS A 230 1.90 16.03 15.10
CA LYS A 230 2.34 15.85 16.50
C LYS A 230 1.87 14.50 17.06
N GLY A 231 0.63 14.13 16.79
CA GLY A 231 0.08 12.81 17.16
C GLY A 231 0.83 11.65 16.51
N LEU A 232 1.05 11.73 15.19
CA LEU A 232 1.82 10.73 14.43
C LEU A 232 3.29 10.66 14.86
N MET A 233 3.90 11.79 15.20
CA MET A 233 5.29 11.83 15.70
C MET A 233 5.42 11.15 17.06
N THR A 234 4.41 11.25 17.92
CA THR A 234 4.41 10.64 19.26
C THR A 234 4.02 9.17 19.22
N ASN A 235 2.97 8.82 18.48
CA ASN A 235 2.30 7.51 18.56
C ASN A 235 2.42 6.67 17.28
N GLY A 236 2.98 7.23 16.18
CA GLY A 236 2.91 6.57 14.88
C GLY A 236 1.48 6.47 14.37
N SER A 237 1.25 5.61 13.39
CA SER A 237 -0.09 5.29 12.91
C SER A 237 -0.96 4.61 13.96
N MET A 238 -0.36 4.07 15.02
CA MET A 238 -1.09 3.46 16.14
C MET A 238 -2.01 4.44 16.90
N ILE A 239 -1.86 5.76 16.71
CA ILE A 239 -2.83 6.75 17.23
C ILE A 239 -4.26 6.40 16.81
N TRP A 240 -4.43 5.68 15.70
CA TRP A 240 -5.74 5.25 15.23
C TRP A 240 -6.38 4.17 16.12
N MET A 241 -5.59 3.37 16.85
CA MET A 241 -6.12 2.45 17.87
C MET A 241 -6.89 3.21 18.95
N ASP A 242 -6.40 4.41 19.33
CA ASP A 242 -7.03 5.24 20.35
C ASP A 242 -8.25 6.00 19.80
N MET A 243 -8.21 6.45 18.55
CA MET A 243 -9.26 7.26 17.95
C MET A 243 -10.40 6.42 17.34
N GLY A 244 -10.05 5.34 16.65
CA GLY A 244 -10.98 4.54 15.84
C GLY A 244 -11.96 3.71 16.67
N GLN A 245 -11.57 3.29 17.89
CA GLN A 245 -12.44 2.48 18.76
C GLN A 245 -13.77 3.20 19.09
N GLY A 246 -13.70 4.47 19.45
CA GLY A 246 -14.90 5.26 19.80
C GLY A 246 -15.86 5.52 18.63
N MET A 247 -15.41 5.25 17.40
CA MET A 247 -16.20 5.41 16.18
C MET A 247 -16.72 4.09 15.61
N GLY A 248 -16.33 2.94 16.17
CA GLY A 248 -16.64 1.64 15.63
C GLY A 248 -15.86 1.31 14.34
N ASP A 249 -14.72 1.98 14.12
CA ASP A 249 -13.92 1.81 12.89
C ASP A 249 -12.97 0.62 12.93
N ILE A 250 -12.67 0.10 14.14
CA ILE A 250 -11.74 -1.01 14.33
C ILE A 250 -12.51 -2.32 14.43
N PRO A 251 -12.47 -3.19 13.42
CA PRO A 251 -13.20 -4.45 13.45
C PRO A 251 -12.57 -5.44 14.44
N ALA A 252 -13.41 -6.24 15.10
CA ALA A 252 -12.97 -7.35 15.94
C ALA A 252 -13.57 -8.68 15.46
N ASN A 253 -13.00 -9.80 15.94
CA ASN A 253 -13.47 -11.15 15.70
C ASN A 253 -13.86 -11.41 14.23
N TYR A 254 -12.91 -11.14 13.33
CA TYR A 254 -13.11 -11.26 11.88
C TYR A 254 -14.36 -10.51 11.37
N PHE A 255 -14.46 -9.22 11.68
CA PHE A 255 -15.57 -8.33 11.29
C PHE A 255 -16.95 -8.74 11.85
N ASN A 256 -17.02 -9.56 12.90
CA ASN A 256 -18.29 -9.98 13.49
C ASN A 256 -18.60 -9.30 14.82
N ASP A 257 -17.69 -8.50 15.34
CA ASP A 257 -17.87 -7.84 16.64
C ASP A 257 -17.09 -6.52 16.69
N HIS A 258 -17.47 -5.64 17.63
CA HIS A 258 -16.68 -4.49 18.08
C HIS A 258 -16.42 -4.56 19.60
N ASN A 259 -16.82 -5.65 20.25
CA ASN A 259 -16.57 -5.86 21.67
C ASN A 259 -15.16 -6.46 21.86
N PHE A 260 -14.19 -5.61 22.16
CA PHE A 260 -12.81 -5.97 22.38
C PHE A 260 -12.18 -5.03 23.43
N ASP A 261 -11.17 -5.53 24.14
CA ASP A 261 -10.37 -4.72 25.08
C ASP A 261 -9.33 -3.88 24.30
N TYR A 262 -9.77 -2.79 23.67
CA TYR A 262 -8.90 -1.92 22.87
C TYR A 262 -7.83 -1.19 23.70
N ASP A 263 -8.10 -0.97 24.99
CA ASP A 263 -7.14 -0.29 25.88
C ASP A 263 -5.86 -1.09 26.05
N SER A 264 -5.96 -2.43 25.99
CA SER A 264 -4.80 -3.33 26.03
C SER A 264 -3.85 -3.14 24.85
N LEU A 265 -4.33 -2.63 23.70
CA LEU A 265 -3.58 -2.40 22.48
C LEU A 265 -3.54 -0.90 22.07
N SER A 266 -3.80 0.00 23.00
CA SER A 266 -3.70 1.45 22.76
C SER A 266 -2.26 1.90 22.47
N SER A 267 -2.10 3.02 21.78
CA SER A 267 -0.78 3.59 21.53
C SER A 267 -0.08 4.01 22.83
N MET A 268 -0.84 4.46 23.84
CA MET A 268 -0.33 4.75 25.17
C MET A 268 0.25 3.50 25.83
N LYS A 269 -0.51 2.40 25.80
CA LYS A 269 -0.06 1.13 26.40
C LYS A 269 1.20 0.61 25.73
N PHE A 270 1.31 0.74 24.42
CA PHE A 270 2.50 0.39 23.67
C PHE A 270 3.74 1.18 24.12
N ASN A 271 3.61 2.50 24.26
CA ASN A 271 4.69 3.37 24.72
C ASN A 271 5.08 3.15 26.20
N GLU A 272 4.15 2.64 27.03
CA GLU A 272 4.45 2.21 28.39
C GLU A 272 5.26 0.91 28.45
N LEU A 273 4.93 -0.05 27.58
CA LEU A 273 5.52 -1.39 27.59
C LEU A 273 6.93 -1.42 27.00
N TYR A 274 7.21 -0.58 26.00
CA TYR A 274 8.45 -0.67 25.24
C TYR A 274 9.17 0.66 25.13
N PRO A 275 10.53 0.65 25.14
CA PRO A 275 11.33 1.78 24.66
C PRO A 275 11.12 1.98 23.15
N VAL A 276 10.50 3.09 22.78
CA VAL A 276 10.17 3.41 21.39
C VAL A 276 10.94 4.65 20.94
N THR A 277 11.49 4.61 19.73
CA THR A 277 12.10 5.77 19.06
C THR A 277 11.44 5.99 17.71
N SER A 278 11.20 7.26 17.37
CA SER A 278 10.67 7.64 16.06
C SER A 278 11.78 7.64 15.01
N TYR A 279 11.43 7.29 13.77
CA TYR A 279 12.31 7.47 12.61
C TYR A 279 11.55 8.03 11.40
N HIS A 280 12.30 8.63 10.47
CA HIS A 280 11.76 9.37 9.35
C HIS A 280 12.13 8.70 8.02
N CYS A 281 11.21 8.69 7.06
CA CYS A 281 11.54 8.46 5.65
C CYS A 281 12.37 9.65 5.10
N ALA A 282 12.95 9.52 3.92
CA ALA A 282 13.68 10.62 3.29
C ALA A 282 12.80 11.88 3.16
N ASN A 283 13.33 13.02 3.54
CA ASN A 283 12.67 14.34 3.53
C ASN A 283 11.35 14.42 4.31
N CYS A 284 11.11 13.51 5.26
CA CYS A 284 9.88 13.47 6.05
C CYS A 284 9.99 14.35 7.30
N VAL A 285 8.99 15.21 7.53
CA VAL A 285 8.87 16.04 8.75
C VAL A 285 7.98 15.42 9.82
N ILE A 286 7.26 14.31 9.51
CA ILE A 286 6.30 13.67 10.39
C ILE A 286 6.96 12.66 11.33
N GLY A 287 7.78 11.74 10.79
CA GLY A 287 8.45 10.73 11.61
C GLY A 287 7.49 9.71 12.24
N CYS A 288 6.54 9.18 11.48
CA CYS A 288 5.59 8.17 11.97
C CYS A 288 6.20 6.79 12.19
N GLY A 289 7.40 6.50 11.63
CA GLY A 289 8.08 5.23 11.85
C GLY A 289 8.48 5.02 13.31
N ARG A 290 8.45 3.80 13.78
CA ARG A 290 8.77 3.40 15.14
C ARG A 290 9.85 2.33 15.14
N THR A 291 10.85 2.49 15.99
CA THR A 291 11.77 1.42 16.33
C THR A 291 11.53 1.06 17.79
N VAL A 292 11.26 -0.19 18.04
CA VAL A 292 11.05 -0.77 19.37
C VAL A 292 12.31 -1.50 19.79
N THR A 293 12.74 -1.32 21.04
CA THR A 293 13.81 -2.13 21.62
C THR A 293 13.20 -3.16 22.55
N LYS A 294 13.32 -4.45 22.20
CA LYS A 294 12.88 -5.58 23.01
C LYS A 294 14.02 -6.58 23.16
N ASP A 295 14.33 -6.97 24.37
CA ASP A 295 15.42 -7.92 24.69
C ASP A 295 16.77 -7.57 24.02
N GLY A 296 17.07 -6.27 23.93
CA GLY A 296 18.27 -5.75 23.28
C GLY A 296 18.26 -5.75 21.75
N LYS A 297 17.22 -6.28 21.11
CA LYS A 297 17.01 -6.25 19.66
C LYS A 297 16.18 -5.03 19.27
N LYS A 298 16.58 -4.36 18.19
CA LYS A 298 15.77 -3.32 17.54
C LYS A 298 14.84 -3.98 16.51
N ILE A 299 13.57 -3.69 16.63
CA ILE A 299 12.49 -4.20 15.77
C ILE A 299 11.80 -3.00 15.15
N ASP A 300 11.43 -3.07 13.86
CA ASP A 300 10.53 -2.09 13.25
C ASP A 300 9.15 -2.22 13.92
N GLY A 301 8.63 -1.12 14.49
CA GLY A 301 7.38 -1.13 15.24
C GLY A 301 6.18 -1.35 14.31
N PRO A 302 5.13 -2.02 14.81
CA PRO A 302 3.96 -2.29 14.00
C PRO A 302 3.22 -0.99 13.65
N GLU A 303 2.67 -0.93 12.45
CA GLU A 303 1.71 0.09 12.03
C GLU A 303 0.30 -0.27 12.56
N TYR A 304 -0.62 0.71 12.59
CA TYR A 304 -2.02 0.52 13.01
C TYR A 304 -2.66 -0.72 12.37
N GLU A 305 -2.58 -0.85 11.06
CA GLU A 305 -3.16 -1.96 10.31
C GLU A 305 -2.67 -3.33 10.80
N THR A 306 -1.40 -3.42 11.17
CA THR A 306 -0.82 -4.65 11.73
C THR A 306 -1.37 -4.93 13.12
N VAL A 307 -1.43 -3.90 13.99
CA VAL A 307 -1.96 -4.07 15.36
C VAL A 307 -3.43 -4.45 15.31
N ALA A 308 -4.22 -3.78 14.46
CA ALA A 308 -5.65 -4.06 14.36
C ALA A 308 -5.94 -5.45 13.76
N SER A 309 -5.18 -5.90 12.77
CA SER A 309 -5.40 -7.21 12.13
C SER A 309 -4.97 -8.41 13.00
N PHE A 310 -3.90 -8.28 13.79
CA PHE A 310 -3.41 -9.32 14.70
C PHE A 310 -3.88 -9.16 16.15
N GLY A 311 -4.47 -8.04 16.48
CA GLY A 311 -5.08 -7.73 17.75
C GLY A 311 -6.59 -7.96 17.70
N PRO A 312 -7.42 -6.91 17.60
CA PRO A 312 -8.88 -7.01 17.64
C PRO A 312 -9.45 -8.01 16.63
N LEU A 313 -9.02 -7.97 15.37
CA LEU A 313 -9.55 -8.84 14.32
C LEU A 313 -9.35 -10.33 14.66
N LEU A 314 -8.20 -10.70 15.24
CA LEU A 314 -7.86 -12.06 15.67
C LEU A 314 -8.44 -12.40 17.06
N GLY A 315 -8.70 -11.38 17.89
CA GLY A 315 -9.08 -11.54 19.29
C GLY A 315 -7.88 -11.71 20.24
N ASN A 316 -6.73 -11.10 19.91
CA ASN A 316 -5.49 -11.16 20.67
C ASN A 316 -5.19 -9.81 21.35
N THR A 317 -4.90 -9.82 22.65
CA THR A 317 -4.55 -8.62 23.46
C THR A 317 -3.07 -8.53 23.79
N ASN A 318 -2.24 -9.44 23.26
CA ASN A 318 -0.82 -9.54 23.61
C ASN A 318 0.07 -8.85 22.59
N PHE A 319 0.64 -7.69 22.95
CA PHE A 319 1.59 -6.96 22.10
C PHE A 319 2.88 -7.72 21.79
N ASP A 320 3.37 -8.60 22.70
CA ASP A 320 4.59 -9.36 22.44
C ASP A 320 4.44 -10.29 21.24
N LEU A 321 3.26 -10.91 21.08
CA LEU A 321 2.94 -11.74 19.92
C LEU A 321 2.82 -10.87 18.64
N ILE A 322 2.17 -9.72 18.75
CA ILE A 322 2.04 -8.81 17.60
C ILE A 322 3.40 -8.33 17.11
N LEU A 323 4.31 -7.96 18.01
CA LEU A 323 5.67 -7.56 17.67
C LEU A 323 6.46 -8.70 17.01
N GLU A 324 6.37 -9.93 17.55
CA GLU A 324 7.00 -11.11 16.99
C GLU A 324 6.51 -11.39 15.56
N TRP A 325 5.19 -11.36 15.35
CA TRP A 325 4.60 -11.62 14.03
C TRP A 325 4.90 -10.51 13.04
N ASN A 326 4.87 -9.25 13.47
CA ASN A 326 5.25 -8.11 12.64
C ASN A 326 6.70 -8.24 12.13
N ASP A 327 7.64 -8.52 13.04
CA ASP A 327 9.05 -8.70 12.70
C ASP A 327 9.25 -9.88 11.73
N LEU A 328 8.59 -11.02 12.01
CA LEU A 328 8.64 -12.22 11.19
C LEU A 328 8.05 -11.99 9.79
N ILE A 329 6.88 -11.35 9.68
CA ILE A 329 6.20 -11.10 8.41
C ILE A 329 7.01 -10.14 7.54
N ASN A 330 7.56 -9.07 8.14
CA ASN A 330 8.41 -8.12 7.44
C ASN A 330 9.69 -8.77 6.93
N ASP A 331 10.35 -9.61 7.74
CA ASP A 331 11.56 -10.32 7.33
C ASP A 331 11.28 -11.34 6.22
N LYS A 332 10.14 -12.06 6.29
CA LYS A 332 9.68 -12.96 5.22
C LYS A 332 9.21 -12.22 3.95
N GLY A 333 8.91 -10.93 4.04
CA GLY A 333 8.42 -10.10 2.94
C GLY A 333 6.97 -10.38 2.56
N MET A 334 6.04 -10.27 3.52
CA MET A 334 4.59 -10.40 3.30
C MET A 334 3.83 -9.13 3.72
N ASP A 335 2.65 -8.94 3.14
CA ASP A 335 1.68 -7.94 3.56
C ASP A 335 1.09 -8.30 4.94
N THR A 336 1.29 -7.45 5.94
CA THR A 336 0.78 -7.67 7.30
C THR A 336 -0.75 -7.63 7.35
N ILE A 337 -1.40 -6.80 6.52
CA ILE A 337 -2.87 -6.74 6.41
C ILE A 337 -3.41 -8.07 5.92
N SER A 338 -2.98 -8.50 4.73
CA SER A 338 -3.45 -9.76 4.14
C SER A 338 -3.15 -10.95 5.04
N THR A 339 -1.95 -11.03 5.62
CA THR A 339 -1.57 -12.11 6.54
C THR A 339 -2.46 -12.13 7.78
N GLY A 340 -2.69 -10.97 8.40
CA GLY A 340 -3.53 -10.84 9.59
C GLY A 340 -5.00 -11.20 9.31
N VAL A 341 -5.57 -10.71 8.20
CA VAL A 341 -6.95 -11.04 7.80
C VAL A 341 -7.11 -12.54 7.50
N ILE A 342 -6.14 -13.16 6.79
CA ILE A 342 -6.16 -14.61 6.51
C ILE A 342 -6.13 -15.41 7.81
N ILE A 343 -5.23 -15.09 8.74
CA ILE A 343 -5.10 -15.80 10.02
C ILE A 343 -6.34 -15.61 10.88
N SER A 344 -6.89 -14.39 10.93
CA SER A 344 -8.12 -14.09 11.68
C SER A 344 -9.33 -14.80 11.09
N ALA A 345 -9.44 -14.86 9.75
CA ALA A 345 -10.47 -15.63 9.07
C ALA A 345 -10.40 -17.13 9.40
N LEU A 346 -9.19 -17.70 9.36
CA LEU A 346 -9.00 -19.11 9.71
C LEU A 346 -9.43 -19.40 11.14
N ASN A 347 -9.00 -18.58 12.11
CA ASN A 347 -9.41 -18.72 13.50
C ASN A 347 -10.93 -18.67 13.64
N TYR A 348 -11.58 -17.71 12.98
CA TYR A 348 -13.03 -17.59 12.99
C TYR A 348 -13.71 -18.81 12.35
N PHE A 349 -13.26 -19.26 11.17
CA PHE A 349 -13.85 -20.42 10.49
C PHE A 349 -13.65 -21.73 11.26
N VAL A 350 -12.56 -21.87 12.01
CA VAL A 350 -12.33 -23.00 12.92
C VAL A 350 -13.30 -22.95 14.10
N LYS A 351 -13.51 -21.78 14.72
CA LYS A 351 -14.45 -21.58 15.82
C LYS A 351 -15.89 -21.88 15.38
N GLU A 352 -16.27 -21.41 14.19
CA GLU A 352 -17.60 -21.64 13.59
C GLU A 352 -17.75 -23.04 12.97
N ARG A 353 -16.77 -23.92 13.12
CA ARG A 353 -16.75 -25.29 12.56
C ARG A 353 -16.91 -25.35 11.03
N LYS A 354 -16.63 -24.26 10.32
CA LYS A 354 -16.57 -24.23 8.85
C LYS A 354 -15.30 -24.89 8.31
N ILE A 355 -14.24 -24.88 9.13
CA ILE A 355 -12.98 -25.60 8.88
C ILE A 355 -12.80 -26.58 10.04
N THR A 356 -12.75 -27.87 9.71
CA THR A 356 -12.61 -28.96 10.71
C THR A 356 -11.28 -29.69 10.63
N ASP A 357 -10.40 -29.30 9.70
CA ASP A 357 -9.08 -29.90 9.50
C ASP A 357 -8.22 -29.78 10.77
N PRO A 358 -7.80 -30.91 11.39
CA PRO A 358 -6.96 -30.89 12.60
C PRO A 358 -5.60 -30.22 12.35
N ALA A 359 -5.08 -30.28 11.12
CA ALA A 359 -3.82 -29.65 10.78
C ALA A 359 -3.89 -28.12 10.81
N ILE A 360 -5.08 -27.54 10.58
CA ILE A 360 -5.31 -26.10 10.71
C ILE A 360 -5.64 -25.72 12.15
N LYS A 361 -6.49 -26.51 12.83
CA LYS A 361 -6.90 -26.23 14.22
C LYS A 361 -5.72 -26.05 15.18
N LYS A 362 -4.69 -26.88 15.05
CA LYS A 362 -3.51 -26.86 15.92
C LYS A 362 -2.78 -25.50 15.97
N TYR A 363 -2.90 -24.66 14.94
CA TYR A 363 -2.26 -23.35 14.94
C TYR A 363 -2.91 -22.36 15.92
N PHE A 364 -4.15 -22.62 16.34
CA PHE A 364 -4.93 -21.74 17.22
C PHE A 364 -5.12 -22.33 18.63
N GLU A 365 -4.51 -23.45 18.91
CA GLU A 365 -4.45 -24.04 20.26
C GLU A 365 -3.47 -23.24 21.13
N ASP A 366 -3.58 -23.33 22.43
CA ASP A 366 -2.67 -22.73 23.43
C ASP A 366 -2.44 -21.20 23.28
N GLY A 367 -3.48 -20.44 22.98
CA GLY A 367 -3.40 -18.98 22.97
C GLY A 367 -2.54 -18.43 21.82
N PHE A 368 -2.76 -18.91 20.60
CA PHE A 368 -2.10 -18.46 19.36
C PHE A 368 -0.61 -18.80 19.22
N LYS A 369 -0.05 -19.66 20.05
CA LYS A 369 1.38 -20.06 19.97
C LYS A 369 1.77 -20.67 18.62
N GLY A 370 0.81 -21.26 17.89
CA GLY A 370 1.04 -21.83 16.57
C GLY A 370 1.06 -20.81 15.43
N VAL A 371 0.69 -19.55 15.67
CA VAL A 371 0.56 -18.54 14.60
C VAL A 371 1.91 -18.20 13.97
N SER A 372 3.00 -18.09 14.75
CA SER A 372 4.35 -17.88 14.19
C SER A 372 4.72 -18.99 13.21
N LYS A 373 4.40 -20.26 13.57
CA LYS A 373 4.61 -21.41 12.68
C LYS A 373 3.75 -21.33 11.41
N LEU A 374 2.50 -20.87 11.51
CA LEU A 374 1.63 -20.69 10.35
C LEU A 374 2.17 -19.62 9.40
N ILE A 375 2.68 -18.50 9.92
CA ILE A 375 3.34 -17.45 9.13
C ILE A 375 4.55 -18.02 8.37
N GLU A 376 5.40 -18.80 9.03
CA GLU A 376 6.52 -19.48 8.37
C GLU A 376 6.04 -20.46 7.29
N ASP A 377 5.03 -21.27 7.60
CA ASP A 377 4.49 -22.25 6.66
C ASP A 377 3.89 -21.60 5.41
N ILE A 378 3.25 -20.42 5.55
CA ILE A 378 2.80 -19.62 4.43
C ILE A 378 3.99 -19.12 3.60
N ALA A 379 4.96 -18.47 4.23
CA ALA A 379 6.12 -17.91 3.57
C ALA A 379 6.94 -18.97 2.82
N GLU A 380 7.03 -20.17 3.37
CA GLU A 380 7.80 -21.28 2.82
C GLU A 380 6.95 -22.29 2.03
N SER A 381 5.67 -22.01 1.81
CA SER A 381 4.74 -22.87 1.05
C SER A 381 4.66 -24.30 1.59
N ARG A 382 4.60 -24.48 2.92
CA ARG A 382 4.54 -25.79 3.60
C ARG A 382 3.20 -26.02 4.27
N GLY A 383 2.78 -27.29 4.39
CA GLY A 383 1.55 -27.68 5.08
C GLY A 383 0.34 -26.87 4.60
N ALA A 384 -0.47 -26.34 5.53
CA ALA A 384 -1.60 -25.46 5.22
C ALA A 384 -1.16 -24.17 4.48
N GLY A 385 0.06 -23.71 4.72
CA GLY A 385 0.61 -22.53 4.05
C GLY A 385 0.70 -22.65 2.53
N ASN A 386 0.84 -23.87 1.99
CA ASN A 386 0.86 -24.08 0.54
C ASN A 386 -0.46 -23.74 -0.16
N GLU A 387 -1.59 -23.84 0.54
CA GLU A 387 -2.87 -23.39 0.01
C GLU A 387 -3.12 -21.92 0.32
N LEU A 388 -2.82 -21.49 1.53
CA LEU A 388 -3.04 -20.13 2.03
C LEU A 388 -2.22 -19.07 1.29
N LYS A 389 -1.04 -19.43 0.77
CA LYS A 389 -0.22 -18.52 -0.06
C LYS A 389 -0.95 -17.95 -1.28
N ASN A 390 -2.07 -18.55 -1.67
CA ASN A 390 -2.89 -18.08 -2.79
C ASN A 390 -3.92 -17.01 -2.39
N GLY A 391 -3.94 -16.57 -1.12
CA GLY A 391 -4.87 -15.56 -0.58
C GLY A 391 -6.18 -16.14 -0.06
N LEU A 392 -6.88 -15.33 0.75
CA LEU A 392 -8.07 -15.76 1.49
C LEU A 392 -9.20 -16.22 0.56
N GLU A 393 -9.52 -15.44 -0.48
CA GLU A 393 -10.68 -15.74 -1.34
C GLU A 393 -10.55 -17.09 -2.02
N ARG A 394 -9.38 -17.39 -2.60
CA ARG A 394 -9.15 -18.68 -3.27
C ARG A 394 -9.22 -19.85 -2.30
N PHE A 395 -8.62 -19.69 -1.12
CA PHE A 395 -8.64 -20.69 -0.07
C PHE A 395 -10.05 -20.97 0.46
N ALA A 396 -10.81 -19.93 0.82
CA ALA A 396 -12.14 -20.05 1.41
C ALA A 396 -13.16 -20.58 0.38
N THR A 397 -13.12 -20.08 -0.86
CA THR A 397 -13.99 -20.54 -1.95
C THR A 397 -13.78 -22.04 -2.26
N SER A 398 -12.53 -22.53 -2.23
CA SER A 398 -12.23 -23.95 -2.44
C SER A 398 -12.86 -24.86 -1.37
N ARG A 399 -13.27 -24.30 -0.23
CA ARG A 399 -13.95 -24.98 0.89
C ARG A 399 -15.44 -24.70 0.96
N GLY A 400 -16.00 -24.07 -0.07
CA GLY A 400 -17.43 -23.77 -0.16
C GLY A 400 -17.90 -22.65 0.77
N ILE A 401 -16.99 -21.84 1.32
CA ILE A 401 -17.35 -20.67 2.13
C ILE A 401 -17.89 -19.59 1.18
N SER A 402 -19.04 -19.01 1.53
CA SER A 402 -19.71 -17.99 0.72
C SER A 402 -18.83 -16.75 0.57
N ARG A 403 -18.86 -16.12 -0.62
CA ARG A 403 -18.21 -14.83 -0.88
C ARG A 403 -18.67 -13.74 0.10
N ASP A 404 -19.92 -13.81 0.55
CA ASP A 404 -20.49 -12.88 1.55
C ASP A 404 -19.88 -13.00 2.96
N GLU A 405 -19.12 -14.06 3.22
CA GLU A 405 -18.46 -14.32 4.49
C GLU A 405 -16.92 -14.13 4.39
N ILE A 406 -16.42 -13.74 3.21
CA ILE A 406 -14.99 -13.59 2.94
C ILE A 406 -14.67 -12.09 2.88
N ALA A 407 -13.81 -11.61 3.78
CA ALA A 407 -13.42 -10.19 3.86
C ALA A 407 -12.44 -9.81 2.74
N THR A 408 -12.90 -9.86 1.48
CA THR A 408 -12.12 -9.48 0.29
C THR A 408 -12.95 -8.68 -0.70
N VAL A 409 -12.29 -7.79 -1.44
CA VAL A 409 -12.82 -7.18 -2.66
C VAL A 409 -11.80 -7.38 -3.76
N LYS A 410 -12.21 -7.95 -4.89
CA LYS A 410 -11.30 -8.26 -6.01
C LYS A 410 -10.07 -9.09 -5.55
N LYS A 411 -10.28 -10.04 -4.63
CA LYS A 411 -9.27 -10.94 -4.04
C LYS A 411 -8.21 -10.23 -3.16
N LEU A 412 -8.41 -8.96 -2.83
CA LEU A 412 -7.57 -8.23 -1.88
C LEU A 412 -8.31 -8.13 -0.55
N GLU A 413 -7.67 -8.52 0.52
CA GLU A 413 -8.22 -8.54 1.87
C GLU A 413 -8.59 -7.12 2.34
N ILE A 414 -9.74 -6.98 3.04
CA ILE A 414 -10.23 -5.69 3.52
C ILE A 414 -9.34 -5.21 4.68
N PRO A 415 -8.85 -3.95 4.64
CA PRO A 415 -8.06 -3.36 5.73
C PRO A 415 -8.92 -3.01 6.94
N MET A 416 -8.26 -2.53 8.00
CA MET A 416 -8.83 -2.39 9.34
C MET A 416 -9.63 -1.10 9.56
N HIS A 417 -10.21 -0.55 8.52
CA HIS A 417 -11.22 0.52 8.59
C HIS A 417 -12.58 -0.06 8.23
N ASP A 418 -13.45 -0.23 9.24
CA ASP A 418 -14.73 -0.91 9.08
C ASP A 418 -15.73 -0.04 8.28
N PRO A 419 -16.27 -0.53 7.14
CA PRO A 419 -17.23 0.24 6.34
C PRO A 419 -18.51 0.60 7.06
N ARG A 420 -18.85 -0.07 8.17
CA ARG A 420 -20.02 0.25 9.00
C ARG A 420 -19.86 1.55 9.77
N ALA A 421 -18.61 1.89 10.13
CA ALA A 421 -18.31 3.17 10.73
C ALA A 421 -18.42 4.33 9.73
N PHE A 422 -18.00 4.08 8.47
CA PHE A 422 -17.94 5.09 7.40
C PHE A 422 -18.38 4.48 6.07
N LYS A 423 -19.68 4.57 5.73
CA LYS A 423 -20.25 3.86 4.57
C LYS A 423 -19.59 4.19 3.22
N LEU A 424 -19.13 5.43 3.02
CA LEU A 424 -18.41 5.79 1.79
C LEU A 424 -17.04 5.09 1.68
N GLN A 425 -16.43 4.69 2.81
CA GLN A 425 -15.25 3.84 2.77
C GLN A 425 -15.55 2.48 2.14
N GLY A 426 -16.73 1.92 2.42
CA GLY A 426 -17.20 0.68 1.79
C GLY A 426 -17.40 0.82 0.28
N LEU A 427 -17.98 1.92 -0.18
CA LEU A 427 -18.08 2.22 -1.62
C LEU A 427 -16.67 2.41 -2.23
N GLY A 428 -15.76 3.05 -1.49
CA GLY A 428 -14.36 3.19 -1.87
C GLY A 428 -13.68 1.83 -2.07
N TYR A 429 -13.89 0.86 -1.17
CA TYR A 429 -13.39 -0.51 -1.32
C TYR A 429 -13.95 -1.20 -2.56
N ALA A 430 -15.29 -1.16 -2.74
CA ALA A 430 -15.97 -1.81 -3.85
C ALA A 430 -15.49 -1.26 -5.21
N THR A 431 -15.25 0.04 -5.31
CA THR A 431 -14.90 0.73 -6.57
C THR A 431 -13.41 0.89 -6.83
N SER A 432 -12.55 0.59 -5.84
CA SER A 432 -11.11 0.66 -6.00
C SER A 432 -10.61 -0.24 -7.13
N SER A 433 -9.74 0.30 -7.97
CA SER A 433 -9.23 -0.39 -9.16
C SER A 433 -8.32 -1.58 -8.83
N ARG A 434 -7.69 -1.59 -7.65
CA ARG A 434 -6.76 -2.66 -7.24
C ARG A 434 -7.33 -3.64 -6.22
N GLY A 435 -8.57 -3.45 -5.75
CA GLY A 435 -9.21 -4.22 -4.68
C GLY A 435 -9.37 -3.41 -3.40
N ALA A 436 -9.80 -4.04 -2.31
CA ALA A 436 -10.05 -3.36 -1.04
C ALA A 436 -8.80 -2.63 -0.52
N ASP A 437 -8.89 -1.31 -0.46
CA ASP A 437 -7.76 -0.48 -0.02
C ASP A 437 -8.22 0.88 0.49
N HIS A 438 -7.91 1.17 1.76
CA HIS A 438 -8.28 2.43 2.38
C HIS A 438 -7.52 3.63 1.79
N LEU A 439 -6.29 3.42 1.29
CA LEU A 439 -5.44 4.50 0.73
C LEU A 439 -5.86 4.96 -0.68
N GLN A 440 -6.87 4.34 -1.29
CA GLN A 440 -7.42 4.84 -2.56
C GLN A 440 -8.47 5.94 -2.36
N ALA A 441 -9.10 5.99 -1.18
CA ALA A 441 -9.99 7.06 -0.75
C ALA A 441 -10.15 6.98 0.77
N GLU A 442 -9.46 7.80 1.51
CA GLU A 442 -9.51 7.85 2.99
C GLU A 442 -10.80 8.55 3.45
N MET A 443 -11.97 7.93 3.18
CA MET A 443 -13.27 8.54 3.46
C MET A 443 -13.55 8.67 4.96
N PHE A 444 -12.94 7.83 5.79
CA PHE A 444 -13.00 7.97 7.24
C PHE A 444 -12.42 9.33 7.70
N GLU A 445 -11.31 9.80 7.12
CA GLU A 445 -10.77 11.13 7.43
C GLU A 445 -11.69 12.26 6.95
N VAL A 446 -12.24 12.12 5.73
CA VAL A 446 -13.16 13.13 5.17
C VAL A 446 -14.40 13.27 6.06
N ASP A 447 -15.00 12.16 6.48
CA ASP A 447 -16.21 12.18 7.31
C ASP A 447 -15.92 12.56 8.77
N MET A 448 -14.64 12.60 9.17
CA MET A 448 -14.18 13.21 10.40
C MET A 448 -13.88 14.72 10.29
N GLY A 449 -14.10 15.34 9.13
CA GLY A 449 -13.96 16.77 8.90
C GLY A 449 -12.71 17.22 8.15
N VAL A 450 -11.98 16.30 7.52
CA VAL A 450 -10.86 16.68 6.64
C VAL A 450 -11.38 17.13 5.28
N ASP A 451 -11.83 18.40 5.23
CA ASP A 451 -12.38 19.04 4.04
C ASP A 451 -11.29 19.58 3.11
N ASN A 452 -11.54 19.49 1.78
CA ASN A 452 -10.84 20.23 0.75
C ASN A 452 -11.89 20.77 -0.25
N ARG A 453 -12.67 21.76 0.19
CA ARG A 453 -13.85 22.28 -0.53
C ARG A 453 -13.53 22.82 -1.92
N GLN A 454 -12.33 23.39 -2.10
CA GLN A 454 -11.85 23.93 -3.38
C GLN A 454 -11.72 22.86 -4.50
N ILE A 455 -11.62 21.58 -4.11
CA ILE A 455 -11.60 20.44 -5.04
C ILE A 455 -12.82 19.53 -4.84
N GLY A 456 -13.87 20.03 -4.17
CA GLY A 456 -15.14 19.33 -3.98
C GLY A 456 -15.04 18.11 -3.05
N ILE A 457 -14.09 18.10 -2.11
CA ILE A 457 -14.03 17.13 -1.02
C ILE A 457 -14.66 17.79 0.22
N VAL A 458 -15.85 17.32 0.58
CA VAL A 458 -16.68 17.91 1.64
C VAL A 458 -17.10 16.81 2.62
N SER A 459 -16.84 17.05 3.90
CA SER A 459 -17.31 16.16 4.97
C SER A 459 -18.84 16.12 5.04
N GLY A 460 -19.40 15.07 5.59
CA GLY A 460 -20.83 14.93 5.75
C GLY A 460 -21.16 13.80 6.73
N ASP A 461 -22.46 13.52 6.86
CA ASP A 461 -22.90 12.42 7.70
C ASP A 461 -22.33 11.09 7.18
N ARG A 462 -21.74 10.31 8.10
CA ARG A 462 -21.02 9.07 7.78
C ARG A 462 -21.91 7.90 7.37
N TRP A 463 -23.22 8.01 7.64
CA TRP A 463 -24.22 6.98 7.37
C TRP A 463 -25.27 7.38 6.32
N THR A 464 -25.59 8.68 6.22
CA THR A 464 -26.50 9.22 5.20
C THR A 464 -25.71 9.54 3.92
N VAL A 465 -25.40 8.52 3.12
CA VAL A 465 -24.45 8.62 2.01
C VAL A 465 -25.05 8.42 0.62
N ASP A 466 -26.31 7.96 0.50
CA ASP A 466 -26.91 7.61 -0.80
C ASP A 466 -27.39 8.83 -1.60
N THR A 467 -26.50 9.82 -1.79
CA THR A 467 -26.72 11.03 -2.60
C THR A 467 -25.65 11.19 -3.66
N GLU A 468 -25.96 11.91 -4.77
CA GLU A 468 -24.96 12.21 -5.80
C GLU A 468 -23.81 13.06 -5.24
N GLU A 469 -24.09 13.97 -4.30
CA GLU A 469 -23.08 14.83 -3.66
C GLU A 469 -22.04 14.01 -2.88
N ARG A 470 -22.50 13.07 -2.05
CA ARG A 470 -21.63 12.20 -1.27
C ARG A 470 -20.77 11.30 -2.16
N VAL A 471 -21.37 10.75 -3.22
CA VAL A 471 -20.64 9.94 -4.20
C VAL A 471 -19.61 10.80 -4.97
N ARG A 472 -19.90 12.08 -5.29
CA ARG A 472 -18.95 13.01 -5.89
C ARG A 472 -17.78 13.32 -4.95
N THR A 473 -18.03 13.46 -3.66
CA THR A 473 -16.95 13.60 -2.66
C THR A 473 -15.98 12.42 -2.72
N LEU A 474 -16.48 11.18 -2.72
CA LEU A 474 -15.62 10.00 -2.90
C LEU A 474 -14.83 10.05 -4.20
N ILE A 475 -15.48 10.37 -5.32
CA ILE A 475 -14.84 10.48 -6.65
C ILE A 475 -13.72 11.51 -6.63
N ASN A 476 -13.94 12.68 -6.06
CA ASN A 476 -12.94 13.73 -5.96
C ASN A 476 -11.77 13.32 -5.05
N THR A 477 -12.06 12.64 -3.94
CA THR A 477 -11.03 12.08 -3.06
C THR A 477 -10.17 11.07 -3.79
N GLN A 478 -10.76 10.16 -4.56
CA GLN A 478 -10.03 9.21 -5.40
C GLN A 478 -9.16 9.92 -6.45
N ASN A 479 -9.71 10.93 -7.16
CA ASN A 479 -8.97 11.69 -8.16
C ASN A 479 -7.77 12.40 -7.53
N TYR A 480 -7.97 13.10 -6.42
CA TYR A 480 -6.90 13.81 -5.73
C TYR A 480 -5.83 12.85 -5.19
N ARG A 481 -6.23 11.66 -4.73
CA ARG A 481 -5.28 10.62 -4.32
C ARG A 481 -4.35 10.20 -5.47
N GLN A 482 -4.83 10.15 -6.72
CA GLN A 482 -3.96 9.84 -7.86
C GLN A 482 -2.93 10.94 -8.10
N VAL A 483 -3.27 12.20 -7.86
CA VAL A 483 -2.32 13.31 -7.92
C VAL A 483 -1.21 13.13 -6.87
N TYR A 484 -1.57 12.81 -5.62
CA TYR A 484 -0.61 12.52 -4.54
C TYR A 484 0.32 11.36 -4.89
N ASN A 485 -0.24 10.25 -5.37
CA ASN A 485 0.54 9.07 -5.74
C ASN A 485 1.40 9.31 -6.99
N SER A 486 1.01 10.23 -7.87
CA SER A 486 1.82 10.63 -9.02
C SER A 486 2.93 11.62 -8.65
N ALA A 487 2.65 12.55 -7.74
CA ALA A 487 3.65 13.47 -7.19
C ALA A 487 4.57 12.81 -6.14
N ILE A 488 4.20 11.62 -5.67
CA ILE A 488 4.92 10.84 -4.64
C ILE A 488 4.93 11.56 -3.27
N ILE A 489 3.79 12.09 -2.86
CA ILE A 489 3.60 12.70 -1.54
C ILE A 489 2.96 11.66 -0.59
N CYS A 490 3.46 11.59 0.64
CA CYS A 490 2.88 10.71 1.68
C CYS A 490 1.47 11.16 2.06
N SER A 491 0.52 10.23 2.20
CA SER A 491 -0.87 10.52 2.56
C SER A 491 -1.02 11.24 3.91
N TYR A 492 -0.15 10.99 4.86
CA TYR A 492 -0.13 11.69 6.14
C TYR A 492 0.26 13.18 6.05
N ALA A 493 0.93 13.58 4.98
CA ALA A 493 1.24 14.99 4.73
C ALA A 493 0.01 15.67 4.11
N LYS A 494 -0.85 16.24 4.93
CA LYS A 494 -2.06 16.94 4.46
C LYS A 494 -1.69 18.31 3.92
N VAL A 495 -1.02 18.32 2.76
CA VAL A 495 -0.62 19.54 2.05
C VAL A 495 -1.84 20.15 1.36
N ASN A 496 -1.96 21.48 1.43
CA ASN A 496 -3.03 22.20 0.74
C ASN A 496 -2.94 21.94 -0.78
N PRO A 497 -4.04 21.64 -1.48
CA PRO A 497 -4.04 21.38 -2.91
C PRO A 497 -3.34 22.45 -3.78
N GLU A 498 -3.51 23.74 -3.43
CA GLU A 498 -2.82 24.83 -4.14
C GLU A 498 -1.30 24.80 -3.94
N ASP A 499 -0.84 24.38 -2.74
CA ASP A 499 0.59 24.23 -2.47
C ASP A 499 1.19 23.01 -3.20
N VAL A 500 0.40 21.95 -3.46
CA VAL A 500 0.80 20.82 -4.32
C VAL A 500 0.98 21.28 -5.76
N VAL A 501 0.01 22.04 -6.29
CA VAL A 501 0.09 22.65 -7.64
C VAL A 501 1.32 23.54 -7.75
N SER A 502 1.51 24.44 -6.78
CA SER A 502 2.67 25.36 -6.74
C SER A 502 3.99 24.60 -6.69
N ALA A 503 4.09 23.53 -5.89
CA ALA A 503 5.30 22.71 -5.80
C ALA A 503 5.66 22.07 -7.14
N LEU A 504 4.66 21.52 -7.83
CA LEU A 504 4.85 20.92 -9.15
C LEU A 504 5.27 21.97 -10.19
N ASN A 505 4.62 23.12 -10.23
CA ASN A 505 4.96 24.20 -11.16
C ASN A 505 6.37 24.74 -10.93
N LEU A 506 6.74 25.01 -9.68
CA LEU A 506 8.08 25.49 -9.31
C LEU A 506 9.18 24.46 -9.54
N ALA A 507 8.86 23.16 -9.41
CA ALA A 507 9.81 22.09 -9.67
C ALA A 507 10.03 21.86 -11.17
N THR A 508 8.95 21.83 -11.98
CA THR A 508 8.97 21.34 -13.37
C THR A 508 9.00 22.42 -14.43
N GLY A 509 8.54 23.64 -14.11
CA GLY A 509 8.32 24.71 -15.09
C GLY A 509 7.02 24.56 -15.89
N PHE A 510 6.17 23.59 -15.55
CA PHE A 510 4.80 23.54 -16.07
C PHE A 510 3.93 24.59 -15.36
N ASP A 511 2.73 24.81 -15.88
CA ASP A 511 1.77 25.82 -15.42
C ASP A 511 0.43 25.16 -15.05
N TYR A 512 0.47 24.10 -14.27
CA TYR A 512 -0.73 23.41 -13.82
C TYR A 512 -1.68 24.35 -13.09
N SER A 513 -2.97 24.22 -13.38
CA SER A 513 -4.06 24.72 -12.53
C SER A 513 -4.57 23.59 -11.61
N LEU A 514 -5.33 23.96 -10.59
CA LEU A 514 -5.96 22.99 -9.69
C LEU A 514 -6.97 22.11 -10.43
N GLU A 515 -7.74 22.68 -11.35
CA GLU A 515 -8.69 21.96 -12.20
C GLU A 515 -7.99 20.92 -13.08
N GLU A 516 -6.88 21.32 -13.73
CA GLU A 516 -6.06 20.43 -14.55
C GLU A 516 -5.50 19.25 -13.75
N MET A 517 -5.02 19.50 -12.53
CA MET A 517 -4.55 18.46 -11.63
C MET A 517 -5.64 17.44 -11.26
N MET A 518 -6.85 17.93 -10.93
CA MET A 518 -7.99 17.05 -10.65
C MET A 518 -8.38 16.24 -11.90
N LYS A 519 -8.29 16.84 -13.10
CA LYS A 519 -8.53 16.15 -14.37
C LYS A 519 -7.50 15.06 -14.65
N ILE A 520 -6.23 15.30 -14.34
CA ILE A 520 -5.17 14.28 -14.45
C ILE A 520 -5.50 13.10 -13.52
N GLY A 521 -5.89 13.37 -12.27
CA GLY A 521 -6.31 12.32 -11.33
C GLY A 521 -7.48 11.49 -11.86
N GLU A 522 -8.49 12.14 -12.45
CA GLU A 522 -9.61 11.46 -13.10
C GLU A 522 -9.14 10.60 -14.29
N ASN A 523 -8.28 11.13 -15.15
CA ASN A 523 -7.75 10.40 -16.30
C ASN A 523 -7.00 9.12 -15.86
N ILE A 524 -6.22 9.17 -14.79
CA ILE A 524 -5.54 7.99 -14.23
C ILE A 524 -6.57 6.93 -13.81
N ILE A 525 -7.65 7.31 -13.13
CA ILE A 525 -8.73 6.37 -12.77
C ILE A 525 -9.40 5.77 -14.00
N GLN A 526 -9.67 6.58 -15.03
CA GLN A 526 -10.31 6.12 -16.28
C GLN A 526 -9.41 5.12 -17.02
N GLU A 527 -8.11 5.40 -17.12
CA GLU A 527 -7.17 4.48 -17.80
C GLU A 527 -6.96 3.19 -17.01
N ARG A 528 -6.92 3.23 -15.66
CA ARG A 528 -6.93 2.02 -14.83
C ARG A 528 -8.18 1.16 -15.07
N LYS A 529 -9.35 1.79 -15.17
CA LYS A 529 -10.60 1.07 -15.47
C LYS A 529 -10.51 0.38 -16.82
N LYS A 530 -10.11 1.10 -17.88
CA LYS A 530 -9.93 0.53 -19.22
C LYS A 530 -8.95 -0.64 -19.23
N LEU A 531 -7.85 -0.52 -18.51
CA LEU A 531 -6.85 -1.57 -18.41
C LEU A 531 -7.40 -2.79 -17.66
N ASN A 532 -8.10 -2.58 -16.56
CA ASN A 532 -8.71 -3.65 -15.78
C ASN A 532 -9.83 -4.37 -16.56
N ASP A 533 -10.58 -3.65 -17.40
CA ASP A 533 -11.57 -4.26 -18.30
C ASP A 533 -10.89 -5.22 -19.30
N LYS A 534 -9.74 -4.82 -19.85
CA LYS A 534 -8.92 -5.70 -20.69
C LYS A 534 -8.39 -6.92 -19.91
N PHE A 535 -8.15 -6.79 -18.60
CA PHE A 535 -7.78 -7.91 -17.72
C PHE A 535 -8.97 -8.77 -17.29
N GLY A 536 -10.18 -8.43 -17.72
CA GLY A 536 -11.39 -9.19 -17.46
C GLY A 536 -12.16 -8.76 -16.22
N LEU A 537 -11.95 -7.53 -15.70
CA LEU A 537 -12.77 -6.95 -14.62
C LEU A 537 -14.23 -6.87 -15.09
N LYS A 538 -15.12 -7.40 -14.29
CA LYS A 538 -16.56 -7.37 -14.53
C LYS A 538 -17.26 -6.40 -13.57
N LYS A 539 -18.46 -5.98 -13.93
CA LYS A 539 -19.32 -5.14 -13.09
C LYS A 539 -19.58 -5.77 -11.72
N GLU A 540 -19.71 -7.08 -11.66
CA GLU A 540 -19.99 -7.86 -10.46
C GLU A 540 -18.79 -7.97 -9.52
N ASP A 541 -17.60 -7.57 -9.98
CA ASP A 541 -16.39 -7.52 -9.15
C ASP A 541 -16.35 -6.25 -8.27
N ASP A 542 -17.13 -5.21 -8.63
CA ASP A 542 -17.39 -4.07 -7.74
C ASP A 542 -18.41 -4.51 -6.69
N TYR A 543 -17.95 -5.23 -5.69
CA TYR A 543 -18.76 -5.91 -4.70
C TYR A 543 -18.21 -5.66 -3.29
N LEU A 544 -19.10 -5.49 -2.34
CA LEU A 544 -18.76 -5.41 -0.92
C LEU A 544 -19.46 -6.56 -0.19
N PRO A 545 -18.75 -7.48 0.50
CA PRO A 545 -19.36 -8.64 1.13
C PRO A 545 -20.35 -8.27 2.24
N ALA A 546 -21.40 -9.09 2.43
CA ALA A 546 -22.39 -8.87 3.48
C ALA A 546 -21.77 -8.90 4.88
N LEU A 547 -20.67 -9.62 5.08
CA LEU A 547 -19.90 -9.64 6.32
C LEU A 547 -19.61 -8.24 6.87
N VAL A 548 -19.24 -7.29 6.02
CA VAL A 548 -18.87 -5.91 6.40
C VAL A 548 -19.96 -4.88 6.09
N ARG A 549 -21.16 -5.34 5.73
CA ARG A 549 -22.33 -4.48 5.46
C ARG A 549 -23.47 -4.68 6.45
N ARG A 550 -23.56 -5.87 7.07
CA ARG A 550 -24.61 -6.19 8.03
C ARG A 550 -24.34 -5.52 9.37
N ARG A 551 -25.39 -5.10 10.05
CA ARG A 551 -25.32 -4.63 11.43
C ARG A 551 -24.72 -5.71 12.35
N ILE A 552 -23.93 -5.30 13.33
CA ILE A 552 -23.41 -6.18 14.39
C ILE A 552 -23.71 -5.57 15.76
N GLY A 553 -23.97 -6.46 16.73
CA GLY A 553 -24.19 -6.06 18.12
C GLY A 553 -25.26 -4.97 18.28
N GLU A 554 -24.94 -3.97 19.10
CA GLU A 554 -25.79 -2.84 19.46
C GLU A 554 -25.56 -1.59 18.59
N GLU A 555 -24.88 -1.73 17.44
CA GLU A 555 -24.66 -0.62 16.52
C GLU A 555 -25.98 0.04 16.08
N PRO A 556 -25.98 1.33 15.70
CA PRO A 556 -27.14 1.97 15.07
C PRO A 556 -27.60 1.22 13.81
N GLU A 557 -28.89 1.24 13.52
CA GLU A 557 -29.43 0.60 12.30
C GLU A 557 -28.82 1.22 11.04
N GLU A 558 -28.52 2.49 11.09
CA GLU A 558 -27.88 3.26 10.01
C GLU A 558 -26.47 2.78 9.66
N SER A 559 -25.79 2.05 10.53
CA SER A 559 -24.46 1.48 10.25
C SER A 559 -24.51 0.40 9.16
N ALA A 560 -25.64 -0.31 9.03
CA ALA A 560 -25.82 -1.33 8.02
C ALA A 560 -25.99 -0.70 6.62
N THR A 561 -25.43 -1.38 5.61
CA THR A 561 -25.65 -1.06 4.20
C THR A 561 -26.45 -2.17 3.54
N SER A 562 -27.68 -1.88 3.15
CA SER A 562 -28.56 -2.87 2.48
C SER A 562 -28.07 -3.19 1.07
N ASP A 563 -28.57 -4.29 0.50
CA ASP A 563 -28.30 -4.65 -0.89
C ASP A 563 -28.78 -3.59 -1.90
N ASP A 564 -29.90 -2.94 -1.61
CA ASP A 564 -30.43 -1.90 -2.48
C ASP A 564 -29.63 -0.61 -2.34
N GLU A 565 -29.20 -0.24 -1.13
CA GLU A 565 -28.35 0.92 -0.90
C GLU A 565 -26.99 0.78 -1.62
N ILE A 566 -26.29 -0.34 -1.48
CA ILE A 566 -25.00 -0.52 -2.17
C ILE A 566 -25.15 -0.55 -3.69
N LYS A 567 -26.23 -1.14 -4.23
CA LYS A 567 -26.54 -1.10 -5.66
C LYS A 567 -26.81 0.33 -6.14
N SER A 568 -27.55 1.11 -5.37
CA SER A 568 -27.83 2.53 -5.66
C SER A 568 -26.53 3.35 -5.70
N LEU A 569 -25.67 3.20 -4.69
CA LEU A 569 -24.39 3.86 -4.60
C LEU A 569 -23.47 3.51 -5.78
N LEU A 570 -23.35 2.23 -6.13
CA LEU A 570 -22.56 1.76 -7.28
C LEU A 570 -23.13 2.30 -8.60
N SER A 571 -24.46 2.36 -8.74
CA SER A 571 -25.12 2.93 -9.94
C SER A 571 -24.81 4.42 -10.09
N LYS A 572 -24.94 5.21 -9.00
CA LYS A 572 -24.59 6.64 -8.99
C LYS A 572 -23.10 6.85 -9.31
N TYR A 573 -22.23 6.05 -8.69
CA TYR A 573 -20.79 6.13 -8.95
C TYR A 573 -20.46 5.91 -10.43
N ARG A 574 -20.98 4.85 -11.05
CA ARG A 574 -20.77 4.55 -12.47
C ARG A 574 -21.33 5.63 -13.38
N LYS A 575 -22.54 6.13 -13.08
CA LYS A 575 -23.16 7.23 -13.82
C LYS A 575 -22.28 8.48 -13.82
N ILE A 576 -21.78 8.88 -12.65
CA ILE A 576 -20.94 10.08 -12.52
C ILE A 576 -19.59 9.88 -13.22
N ARG A 577 -19.00 8.68 -13.15
CA ARG A 577 -17.76 8.32 -13.85
C ARG A 577 -17.94 8.12 -15.36
N ASN A 578 -19.17 8.17 -15.90
CA ASN A 578 -19.49 7.81 -17.28
C ASN A 578 -19.03 6.37 -17.64
N TRP A 579 -19.09 5.45 -16.69
CA TRP A 579 -18.87 4.04 -16.95
C TRP A 579 -20.17 3.35 -17.35
N SER A 580 -20.10 2.35 -18.24
CA SER A 580 -21.31 1.58 -18.64
C SER A 580 -21.98 0.97 -17.41
N LEU A 581 -23.30 1.14 -17.33
CA LEU A 581 -24.15 0.67 -16.24
C LEU A 581 -24.29 -0.87 -16.26
#